data_9684bec3c9c0a7cb7d7b7d12aadff7ac
#
_entry.id   9684bec3c9c0a7cb7d7b7d12aadff7ac
#
_cell.length_a   1.000
_cell.length_b   1.000
_cell.length_c   1.000
_cell.angle_alpha   90.00
_cell.angle_beta   90.00
_cell.angle_gamma   90.00
#
_symmetry.space_group_name_H-M   'P 1'
#
loop_
_entity.id
_entity.type
_entity.pdbx_description
1 polymer ?
#
loop_
_entity_poly.entity_id
_entity_poly.type
_entity_poly.pdbx_seq_one_letter_code
_entity_poly.pdbx_strand_id
1 'polypeptide(L)'
;MVVELVERFLPRPSNAAYVEARLLEALGEARLALEYLERGLTRNAACKAFQAWKALLAALLRLELERLKALAKTEEEKRWLESKAVPRVPTTKMKELGRLLEEAGHYGISAWTAVALDLHEYQYHGPDPDMALSKYTTRESAAADVLLLLKELARRLEALRNRVKWSEELEKALEEVKKVLTR
;
A
#
# COMPACT_ATOMS: atom_id res chain seq x y z
N MET A 1 -1.98 16.28 -19.51
CA MET A 1 -0.60 16.48 -19.06
C MET A 1 -0.25 15.29 -18.17
N VAL A 2 0.63 14.43 -18.65
CA VAL A 2 1.13 13.30 -17.85
C VAL A 2 2.03 13.92 -16.80
N VAL A 3 1.64 13.83 -15.51
CA VAL A 3 2.58 14.14 -14.43
C VAL A 3 3.65 13.07 -14.51
N GLU A 4 4.86 13.47 -14.88
CA GLU A 4 6.01 12.58 -14.91
C GLU A 4 6.24 12.07 -13.47
N LEU A 5 6.01 10.78 -13.26
CA LEU A 5 6.31 10.13 -11.98
C LEU A 5 7.83 10.02 -11.89
N VAL A 6 8.43 11.04 -11.32
CA VAL A 6 9.87 11.04 -11.05
C VAL A 6 10.10 10.19 -9.80
N GLU A 7 10.89 9.13 -9.92
CA GLU A 7 11.37 8.40 -8.75
C GLU A 7 12.15 9.35 -7.84
N ARG A 8 11.68 9.47 -6.60
CA ARG A 8 12.30 10.36 -5.60
C ARG A 8 12.99 9.53 -4.53
N PHE A 9 14.11 10.03 -4.05
CA PHE A 9 14.73 9.48 -2.85
C PHE A 9 13.78 9.60 -1.66
N LEU A 10 13.50 8.48 -1.00
CA LEU A 10 12.71 8.50 0.21
C LEU A 10 13.50 9.17 1.34
N PRO A 11 12.91 10.13 2.05
CA PRO A 11 13.51 10.68 3.27
C PRO A 11 13.71 9.56 4.31
N ARG A 12 14.61 9.80 5.25
CA ARG A 12 14.73 8.88 6.39
C ARG A 12 13.43 8.86 7.19
N PRO A 13 13.04 7.73 7.81
CA PRO A 13 11.81 7.64 8.60
C PRO A 13 11.70 8.66 9.75
N SER A 14 12.81 9.15 10.26
CA SER A 14 12.85 10.22 11.26
C SER A 14 12.49 11.62 10.70
N ASN A 15 12.52 11.79 9.38
CA ASN A 15 12.18 13.06 8.75
C ASN A 15 10.66 13.25 8.69
N ALA A 16 10.18 14.48 9.00
CA ALA A 16 8.75 14.82 8.91
C ALA A 16 8.15 14.63 7.51
N ALA A 17 8.95 14.73 6.45
CA ALA A 17 8.54 14.51 5.08
C ALA A 17 8.36 13.03 4.70
N TYR A 18 8.73 12.08 5.56
CA TYR A 18 8.69 10.64 5.24
C TYR A 18 7.27 10.14 4.93
N VAL A 19 6.31 10.52 5.76
CA VAL A 19 4.91 10.10 5.59
C VAL A 19 4.36 10.61 4.27
N GLU A 20 4.53 11.90 3.98
CA GLU A 20 4.10 12.50 2.72
C GLU A 20 4.73 11.80 1.51
N ALA A 21 6.03 11.54 1.55
CA ALA A 21 6.74 10.83 0.47
C ALA A 21 6.18 9.42 0.25
N ARG A 22 5.86 8.68 1.31
CA ARG A 22 5.24 7.35 1.22
C ARG A 22 3.80 7.40 0.68
N LEU A 23 3.03 8.42 1.01
CA LEU A 23 1.68 8.60 0.46
C LEU A 23 1.73 8.96 -1.03
N LEU A 24 2.68 9.80 -1.45
CA LEU A 24 2.92 10.10 -2.87
C LEU A 24 3.36 8.85 -3.64
N GLU A 25 4.26 8.05 -3.08
CA GLU A 25 4.66 6.76 -3.64
C GLU A 25 3.46 5.83 -3.81
N ALA A 26 2.60 5.71 -2.77
CA ALA A 26 1.40 4.89 -2.85
C ALA A 26 0.46 5.32 -3.99
N LEU A 27 0.25 6.60 -4.19
CA LEU A 27 -0.57 7.14 -5.27
C LEU A 27 0.08 6.96 -6.64
N GLY A 28 1.40 7.14 -6.74
CA GLY A 28 2.16 6.89 -7.96
C GLY A 28 2.07 5.44 -8.42
N GLU A 29 2.29 4.49 -7.50
CA GLU A 29 2.18 3.06 -7.78
C GLU A 29 0.73 2.66 -8.11
N ALA A 30 -0.27 3.24 -7.42
CA ALA A 30 -1.68 3.02 -7.72
C ALA A 30 -2.05 3.48 -9.14
N ARG A 31 -1.55 4.63 -9.57
CA ARG A 31 -1.76 5.12 -10.92
C ARG A 31 -1.15 4.19 -11.97
N LEU A 32 0.09 3.74 -11.76
CA LEU A 32 0.73 2.76 -12.64
C LEU A 32 -0.05 1.45 -12.70
N ALA A 33 -0.59 0.98 -11.57
CA ALA A 33 -1.44 -0.21 -11.55
C ALA A 33 -2.67 -0.05 -12.47
N LEU A 34 -3.33 1.10 -12.41
CA LEU A 34 -4.49 1.40 -13.27
C LEU A 34 -4.11 1.46 -14.74
N GLU A 35 -2.99 2.11 -15.10
CA GLU A 35 -2.47 2.16 -16.46
C GLU A 35 -2.15 0.75 -17.01
N TYR A 36 -1.58 -0.13 -16.19
CA TYR A 36 -1.34 -1.52 -16.59
C TYR A 36 -2.64 -2.32 -16.77
N LEU A 37 -3.67 -2.09 -15.94
CA LEU A 37 -4.98 -2.72 -16.13
C LEU A 37 -5.62 -2.30 -17.46
N GLU A 38 -5.59 -1.02 -17.80
CA GLU A 38 -6.11 -0.50 -19.07
C GLU A 38 -5.43 -1.16 -20.29
N ARG A 39 -4.18 -1.56 -20.16
CA ARG A 39 -3.41 -2.28 -21.19
C ARG A 39 -3.55 -3.81 -21.12
N GLY A 40 -4.36 -4.35 -20.21
CA GLY A 40 -4.52 -5.80 -20.02
C GLY A 40 -3.32 -6.50 -19.38
N LEU A 41 -2.38 -5.73 -18.79
CA LEU A 41 -1.17 -6.24 -18.14
C LEU A 41 -1.43 -6.53 -16.66
N THR A 42 -2.32 -7.48 -16.36
CA THR A 42 -2.85 -7.72 -15.01
C THR A 42 -1.78 -8.12 -13.99
N ARG A 43 -0.76 -8.89 -14.39
CA ARG A 43 0.35 -9.26 -13.48
C ARG A 43 1.16 -8.04 -13.05
N ASN A 44 1.44 -7.12 -13.99
CA ASN A 44 2.13 -5.86 -13.69
C ASN A 44 1.26 -4.94 -12.83
N ALA A 45 -0.04 -4.89 -13.10
CA ALA A 45 -1.00 -4.15 -12.28
C ALA A 45 -1.04 -4.68 -10.83
N ALA A 46 -1.06 -5.99 -10.64
CA ALA A 46 -1.02 -6.62 -9.32
C ALA A 46 0.27 -6.28 -8.55
N CYS A 47 1.41 -6.30 -9.25
CA CYS A 47 2.69 -5.86 -8.69
C CYS A 47 2.61 -4.42 -8.17
N LYS A 48 2.11 -3.51 -8.99
CA LYS A 48 2.01 -2.10 -8.64
C LYS A 48 0.99 -1.82 -7.54
N ALA A 49 -0.15 -2.49 -7.55
CA ALA A 49 -1.14 -2.41 -6.48
C ALA A 49 -0.57 -2.90 -5.13
N PHE A 50 0.20 -3.98 -5.14
CA PHE A 50 0.92 -4.45 -3.96
C PHE A 50 1.93 -3.41 -3.45
N GLN A 51 2.73 -2.79 -4.33
CA GLN A 51 3.68 -1.75 -3.94
C GLN A 51 2.97 -0.51 -3.38
N ALA A 52 1.85 -0.10 -3.98
CA ALA A 52 1.02 0.98 -3.47
C ALA A 52 0.53 0.70 -2.04
N TRP A 53 0.04 -0.51 -1.79
CA TRP A 53 -0.40 -0.92 -0.44
C TRP A 53 0.74 -0.95 0.56
N LYS A 54 1.90 -1.45 0.15
CA LYS A 54 3.10 -1.49 0.98
C LYS A 54 3.59 -0.10 1.37
N ALA A 55 3.54 0.87 0.45
CA ALA A 55 3.86 2.27 0.72
C ALA A 55 2.86 2.90 1.71
N LEU A 56 1.56 2.62 1.58
CA LEU A 56 0.55 3.02 2.57
C LEU A 56 0.85 2.44 3.95
N LEU A 57 1.17 1.14 4.05
CA LEU A 57 1.54 0.53 5.33
C LEU A 57 2.76 1.23 5.96
N ALA A 58 3.77 1.59 5.17
CA ALA A 58 4.94 2.31 5.66
C ALA A 58 4.56 3.68 6.25
N ALA A 59 3.67 4.42 5.60
CA ALA A 59 3.15 5.69 6.11
C ALA A 59 2.40 5.51 7.43
N LEU A 60 1.49 4.53 7.50
CA LEU A 60 0.69 4.25 8.69
C LEU A 60 1.57 3.76 9.86
N LEU A 61 2.52 2.87 9.61
CA LEU A 61 3.47 2.42 10.63
C LEU A 61 4.29 3.58 11.20
N ARG A 62 4.67 4.54 10.37
CA ARG A 62 5.37 5.74 10.84
C ARG A 62 4.45 6.65 11.67
N LEU A 63 3.21 6.84 11.24
CA LEU A 63 2.22 7.65 11.95
C LEU A 63 1.87 7.08 13.34
N GLU A 64 1.75 5.76 13.42
CA GLU A 64 1.37 5.06 14.64
C GLU A 64 2.57 4.56 15.45
N LEU A 65 3.82 4.90 15.07
CA LEU A 65 5.02 4.28 15.62
C LEU A 65 5.08 4.32 17.15
N GLU A 66 4.80 5.46 17.77
CA GLU A 66 4.84 5.59 19.24
C GLU A 66 3.75 4.72 19.92
N ARG A 67 2.56 4.66 19.32
CA ARG A 67 1.49 3.78 19.79
C ARG A 67 1.85 2.31 19.64
N LEU A 68 2.44 1.92 18.51
CA LEU A 68 2.89 0.55 18.26
C LEU A 68 4.02 0.16 19.21
N LYS A 69 4.96 1.08 19.49
CA LYS A 69 6.02 0.87 20.49
C LYS A 69 5.45 0.70 21.91
N ALA A 70 4.35 1.37 22.23
CA ALA A 70 3.68 1.19 23.51
C ALA A 70 2.99 -0.17 23.64
N LEU A 71 2.56 -0.78 22.53
CA LEU A 71 1.99 -2.11 22.49
C LEU A 71 3.05 -3.23 22.45
N ALA A 72 4.28 -2.91 22.06
CA ALA A 72 5.37 -3.86 21.97
C ALA A 72 5.79 -4.38 23.35
N LYS A 73 6.03 -5.68 23.43
CA LYS A 73 6.34 -6.39 24.70
C LYS A 73 7.80 -6.26 25.12
N THR A 74 8.70 -6.05 24.17
CA THR A 74 10.14 -6.02 24.40
C THR A 74 10.81 -4.80 23.76
N GLU A 75 11.97 -4.41 24.26
CA GLU A 75 12.77 -3.34 23.66
C GLU A 75 13.33 -3.76 22.28
N GLU A 76 13.46 -5.06 22.04
CA GLU A 76 13.87 -5.57 20.72
C GLU A 76 12.75 -5.37 19.70
N GLU A 77 11.50 -5.65 20.04
CA GLU A 77 10.33 -5.36 19.19
C GLU A 77 10.21 -3.88 18.86
N LYS A 78 10.40 -2.99 19.84
CA LYS A 78 10.39 -1.53 19.60
C LYS A 78 11.47 -1.11 18.61
N ARG A 79 12.70 -1.60 18.81
CA ARG A 79 13.81 -1.31 17.88
C ARG A 79 13.57 -1.87 16.49
N TRP A 80 13.00 -3.06 16.40
CA TRP A 80 12.65 -3.68 15.13
C TRP A 80 11.57 -2.88 14.38
N LEU A 81 10.53 -2.42 15.07
CA LEU A 81 9.49 -1.55 14.49
C LEU A 81 10.10 -0.31 13.84
N GLU A 82 10.99 0.37 14.56
CA GLU A 82 11.60 1.61 14.09
C GLU A 82 12.63 1.40 12.98
N SER A 83 13.52 0.40 13.12
CA SER A 83 14.68 0.21 12.25
C SER A 83 14.41 -0.69 11.03
N LYS A 84 13.36 -1.52 11.06
CA LYS A 84 13.04 -2.51 10.01
C LYS A 84 11.62 -2.37 9.49
N ALA A 85 10.61 -2.37 10.37
CA ALA A 85 9.20 -2.37 9.95
C ALA A 85 8.84 -1.08 9.20
N VAL A 86 9.10 0.08 9.78
CA VAL A 86 8.78 1.37 9.17
C VAL A 86 9.52 1.58 7.84
N PRO A 87 10.86 1.45 7.75
CA PRO A 87 11.56 1.77 6.50
C PRO A 87 11.35 0.74 5.38
N ARG A 88 11.08 -0.52 5.69
CA ARG A 88 11.11 -1.63 4.70
C ARG A 88 9.80 -2.35 4.50
N VAL A 89 8.92 -2.35 5.49
CA VAL A 89 7.69 -3.17 5.49
C VAL A 89 7.96 -4.58 4.95
N PRO A 90 8.71 -5.42 5.68
CA PRO A 90 9.12 -6.72 5.15
C PRO A 90 7.90 -7.55 4.74
N THR A 91 7.88 -8.05 3.51
CA THR A 91 6.73 -8.78 2.94
C THR A 91 6.32 -9.97 3.80
N THR A 92 7.29 -10.71 4.32
CA THR A 92 7.05 -11.86 5.22
C THR A 92 6.40 -11.49 6.55
N LYS A 93 6.44 -10.21 6.94
CA LYS A 93 5.87 -9.67 8.17
C LYS A 93 4.61 -8.83 7.96
N MET A 94 4.17 -8.64 6.73
CA MET A 94 3.04 -7.75 6.42
C MET A 94 1.75 -8.18 7.12
N LYS A 95 1.46 -9.48 7.28
CA LYS A 95 0.28 -9.95 8.02
C LYS A 95 0.32 -9.53 9.49
N GLU A 96 1.48 -9.66 10.13
CA GLU A 96 1.67 -9.23 11.53
C GLU A 96 1.55 -7.72 11.65
N LEU A 97 2.18 -6.97 10.74
CA LEU A 97 2.10 -5.50 10.71
C LEU A 97 0.67 -5.01 10.47
N GLY A 98 -0.08 -5.70 9.60
CA GLY A 98 -1.51 -5.42 9.39
C GLY A 98 -2.32 -5.59 10.68
N ARG A 99 -2.09 -6.65 11.45
CA ARG A 99 -2.75 -6.88 12.75
C ARG A 99 -2.39 -5.80 13.77
N LEU A 100 -1.12 -5.40 13.85
CA LEU A 100 -0.70 -4.32 14.74
C LEU A 100 -1.38 -2.99 14.38
N LEU A 101 -1.50 -2.67 13.10
CA LEU A 101 -2.23 -1.49 12.66
C LEU A 101 -3.74 -1.60 12.92
N GLU A 102 -4.32 -2.79 12.84
CA GLU A 102 -5.71 -3.05 13.25
C GLU A 102 -5.91 -2.72 14.74
N GLU A 103 -5.03 -3.19 15.61
CA GLU A 103 -5.03 -2.88 17.05
C GLU A 103 -4.81 -1.37 17.32
N ALA A 104 -4.06 -0.70 16.44
CA ALA A 104 -3.91 0.74 16.46
C ALA A 104 -5.12 1.52 15.90
N GLY A 105 -6.22 0.84 15.55
CA GLY A 105 -7.48 1.45 15.13
C GLY A 105 -7.67 1.59 13.62
N HIS A 106 -6.80 1.01 12.80
CA HIS A 106 -6.96 0.97 11.34
C HIS A 106 -7.81 -0.24 10.93
N TYR A 107 -9.09 -0.23 11.30
CA TYR A 107 -10.01 -1.37 11.09
C TYR A 107 -10.05 -1.85 9.63
N GLY A 108 -10.04 -3.17 9.46
CA GLY A 108 -10.07 -3.86 8.17
C GLY A 108 -8.73 -3.89 7.42
N ILE A 109 -7.67 -3.23 7.92
CA ILE A 109 -6.38 -3.18 7.22
C ILE A 109 -5.71 -4.56 7.13
N SER A 110 -5.95 -5.42 8.12
CA SER A 110 -5.42 -6.78 8.14
C SER A 110 -5.98 -7.61 6.99
N ALA A 111 -7.29 -7.55 6.74
CA ALA A 111 -7.95 -8.24 5.63
C ALA A 111 -7.45 -7.74 4.27
N TRP A 112 -7.37 -6.43 4.08
CA TRP A 112 -6.87 -5.85 2.83
C TRP A 112 -5.37 -6.11 2.60
N THR A 113 -4.58 -6.25 3.66
CA THR A 113 -3.19 -6.69 3.57
C THR A 113 -3.09 -8.13 3.07
N ALA A 114 -4.04 -9.00 3.44
CA ALA A 114 -4.10 -10.35 2.89
C ALA A 114 -4.39 -10.32 1.38
N VAL A 115 -5.35 -9.50 0.92
CA VAL A 115 -5.61 -9.31 -0.52
C VAL A 115 -4.36 -8.81 -1.26
N ALA A 116 -3.65 -7.83 -0.69
CA ALA A 116 -2.40 -7.34 -1.28
C ALA A 116 -1.33 -8.44 -1.41
N LEU A 117 -1.23 -9.34 -0.43
CA LEU A 117 -0.31 -10.49 -0.48
C LEU A 117 -0.74 -11.54 -1.51
N ASP A 118 -2.04 -11.78 -1.68
CA ASP A 118 -2.55 -12.66 -2.74
C ASP A 118 -2.22 -12.11 -4.13
N LEU A 119 -2.34 -10.79 -4.33
CA LEU A 119 -1.90 -10.13 -5.56
C LEU A 119 -0.37 -10.18 -5.75
N HIS A 120 0.40 -10.15 -4.64
CA HIS A 120 1.85 -10.35 -4.69
C HIS A 120 2.22 -11.74 -5.19
N GLU A 121 1.51 -12.79 -4.80
CA GLU A 121 1.70 -14.13 -5.36
C GLU A 121 1.31 -14.19 -6.85
N TYR A 122 0.17 -13.59 -7.19
CA TYR A 122 -0.32 -13.55 -8.57
C TYR A 122 0.66 -12.90 -9.56
N GLN A 123 1.40 -11.87 -9.16
CA GLN A 123 2.37 -11.23 -10.07
C GLN A 123 3.43 -12.22 -10.60
N TYR A 124 3.79 -13.22 -9.81
CA TYR A 124 4.79 -14.24 -10.23
C TYR A 124 4.16 -15.39 -11.01
N HIS A 125 2.99 -15.83 -10.61
CA HIS A 125 2.38 -17.08 -11.11
C HIS A 125 1.27 -16.83 -12.13
N GLY A 126 0.65 -15.67 -12.14
CA GLY A 126 -0.48 -15.35 -13.02
C GLY A 126 -1.76 -16.15 -12.68
N PRO A 127 -2.69 -16.29 -13.65
CA PRO A 127 -3.88 -17.11 -13.48
C PRO A 127 -3.50 -18.57 -13.25
N ASP A 128 -4.09 -19.18 -12.24
CA ASP A 128 -3.81 -20.56 -11.84
C ASP A 128 -5.12 -21.33 -11.63
N PRO A 129 -5.63 -22.01 -12.67
CA PRO A 129 -6.88 -22.75 -12.58
C PRO A 129 -6.93 -23.80 -11.48
N ASP A 130 -5.79 -24.37 -11.12
CA ASP A 130 -5.66 -25.40 -10.08
C ASP A 130 -5.46 -24.80 -8.68
N MET A 131 -5.27 -23.49 -8.58
CA MET A 131 -5.01 -22.78 -7.32
C MET A 131 -3.83 -23.35 -6.51
N ALA A 132 -2.83 -23.87 -7.19
CA ALA A 132 -1.65 -24.46 -6.56
C ALA A 132 -0.62 -23.40 -6.13
N LEU A 133 -0.47 -22.34 -6.93
CA LEU A 133 0.55 -21.31 -6.76
C LEU A 133 -0.04 -19.90 -6.63
N SER A 134 -1.26 -19.68 -7.11
CA SER A 134 -1.99 -18.42 -7.02
C SER A 134 -3.43 -18.67 -6.58
N LYS A 135 -4.03 -17.72 -5.88
CA LYS A 135 -5.43 -17.79 -5.47
C LYS A 135 -6.42 -17.26 -6.51
N TYR A 136 -5.92 -16.90 -7.69
CA TYR A 136 -6.71 -16.37 -8.79
C TYR A 136 -6.74 -17.36 -9.93
N THR A 137 -7.90 -17.93 -10.21
CA THR A 137 -8.11 -18.86 -11.33
C THR A 137 -8.15 -18.14 -12.67
N THR A 138 -8.51 -16.85 -12.68
CA THR A 138 -8.61 -16.03 -13.89
C THR A 138 -7.92 -14.67 -13.69
N ARG A 139 -7.53 -14.06 -14.78
CA ARG A 139 -6.96 -12.70 -14.76
C ARG A 139 -8.01 -11.63 -14.41
N GLU A 140 -9.27 -11.87 -14.78
CA GLU A 140 -10.40 -11.00 -14.47
C GLU A 140 -10.66 -10.93 -12.96
N SER A 141 -10.55 -12.05 -12.28
CA SER A 141 -10.66 -12.11 -10.81
C SER A 141 -9.54 -11.31 -10.13
N ALA A 142 -8.30 -11.46 -10.60
CA ALA A 142 -7.17 -10.67 -10.08
C ALA A 142 -7.33 -9.17 -10.38
N ALA A 143 -7.79 -8.82 -11.58
CA ALA A 143 -8.06 -7.43 -11.96
C ALA A 143 -9.13 -6.78 -11.08
N ALA A 144 -10.18 -7.53 -10.72
CA ALA A 144 -11.21 -7.05 -9.79
C ALA A 144 -10.61 -6.72 -8.41
N ASP A 145 -9.77 -7.59 -7.86
CA ASP A 145 -9.12 -7.35 -6.58
C ASP A 145 -8.10 -6.20 -6.63
N VAL A 146 -7.39 -6.01 -7.74
CA VAL A 146 -6.56 -4.81 -7.94
C VAL A 146 -7.41 -3.55 -7.81
N LEU A 147 -8.56 -3.46 -8.50
CA LEU A 147 -9.45 -2.30 -8.43
C LEU A 147 -10.01 -2.09 -7.02
N LEU A 148 -10.43 -3.15 -6.34
CA LEU A 148 -10.94 -3.07 -4.97
C LEU A 148 -9.88 -2.60 -4.00
N LEU A 149 -8.65 -3.12 -4.08
CA LEU A 149 -7.54 -2.71 -3.24
C LEU A 149 -7.19 -1.23 -3.45
N LEU A 150 -7.19 -0.75 -4.70
CA LEU A 150 -6.91 0.65 -5.01
C LEU A 150 -8.03 1.60 -4.56
N LYS A 151 -9.29 1.18 -4.62
CA LYS A 151 -10.42 1.93 -4.05
C LYS A 151 -10.27 2.07 -2.53
N GLU A 152 -9.92 0.99 -1.85
CA GLU A 152 -9.68 1.02 -0.41
C GLU A 152 -8.46 1.88 -0.06
N LEU A 153 -7.38 1.79 -0.82
CA LEU A 153 -6.21 2.66 -0.67
C LEU A 153 -6.61 4.13 -0.77
N ALA A 154 -7.33 4.54 -1.80
CA ALA A 154 -7.77 5.92 -1.98
C ALA A 154 -8.65 6.39 -0.81
N ARG A 155 -9.60 5.57 -0.35
CA ARG A 155 -10.44 5.85 0.82
C ARG A 155 -9.61 6.09 2.10
N ARG A 156 -8.58 5.27 2.33
CA ARG A 156 -7.69 5.42 3.50
C ARG A 156 -6.83 6.66 3.41
N LEU A 157 -6.28 6.97 2.24
CA LEU A 157 -5.52 8.20 2.04
C LEU A 157 -6.40 9.44 2.30
N GLU A 158 -7.62 9.45 1.80
CA GLU A 158 -8.57 10.54 2.03
C GLU A 158 -8.83 10.78 3.53
N ALA A 159 -8.98 9.70 4.31
CA ALA A 159 -9.15 9.79 5.76
C ALA A 159 -7.92 10.35 6.51
N LEU A 160 -6.74 10.38 5.87
CA LEU A 160 -5.52 10.92 6.47
C LEU A 160 -5.34 12.43 6.27
N ARG A 161 -6.18 13.10 5.49
CA ARG A 161 -6.03 14.54 5.16
C ARG A 161 -5.78 15.42 6.40
N ASN A 162 -6.49 15.17 7.48
CA ASN A 162 -6.38 15.96 8.71
C ASN A 162 -5.34 15.43 9.71
N ARG A 163 -4.65 14.34 9.36
CA ARG A 163 -3.67 13.69 10.24
C ARG A 163 -2.22 13.90 9.81
N VAL A 164 -2.03 14.34 8.59
CA VAL A 164 -0.70 14.54 7.99
C VAL A 164 -0.61 15.93 7.36
N LYS A 165 0.61 16.39 7.12
CA LYS A 165 0.80 17.56 6.26
C LYS A 165 0.32 17.20 4.85
N TRP A 166 -0.82 17.76 4.46
CA TRP A 166 -1.45 17.49 3.18
C TRP A 166 -1.07 18.56 2.15
N SER A 167 -0.24 18.19 1.17
CA SER A 167 0.21 19.09 0.12
C SER A 167 -0.77 19.12 -1.06
N GLU A 168 -0.68 20.18 -1.89
CA GLU A 168 -1.41 20.25 -3.16
C GLU A 168 -1.03 19.10 -4.11
N GLU A 169 0.21 18.63 -4.03
CA GLU A 169 0.68 17.47 -4.81
C GLU A 169 -0.05 16.18 -4.41
N LEU A 170 -0.21 15.94 -3.11
CA LEU A 170 -1.00 14.80 -2.61
C LEU A 170 -2.47 14.89 -3.04
N GLU A 171 -3.06 16.08 -2.93
CA GLU A 171 -4.45 16.30 -3.34
C GLU A 171 -4.63 15.99 -4.83
N LYS A 172 -3.77 16.54 -5.67
CA LYS A 172 -3.81 16.30 -7.10
C LYS A 172 -3.63 14.84 -7.47
N ALA A 173 -2.65 14.17 -6.85
CA ALA A 173 -2.39 12.76 -7.11
C ALA A 173 -3.56 11.87 -6.69
N LEU A 174 -4.20 12.16 -5.53
CA LEU A 174 -5.38 11.43 -5.07
C LEU A 174 -6.57 11.61 -6.03
N GLU A 175 -6.85 12.84 -6.45
CA GLU A 175 -7.95 13.11 -7.38
C GLU A 175 -7.72 12.46 -8.76
N GLU A 176 -6.49 12.40 -9.26
CA GLU A 176 -6.15 11.67 -10.48
C GLU A 176 -6.48 10.17 -10.36
N VAL A 177 -6.10 9.52 -9.26
CA VAL A 177 -6.41 8.11 -9.00
C VAL A 177 -7.93 7.90 -8.89
N LYS A 178 -8.63 8.72 -8.09
CA LYS A 178 -10.08 8.63 -7.92
C LYS A 178 -10.84 8.77 -9.23
N LYS A 179 -10.43 9.71 -10.09
CA LYS A 179 -11.04 9.93 -11.40
C LYS A 179 -10.98 8.70 -12.31
N VAL A 180 -9.91 7.93 -12.25
CA VAL A 180 -9.80 6.68 -13.02
C VAL A 180 -10.65 5.58 -12.40
N LEU A 181 -10.67 5.46 -11.06
CA LEU A 181 -11.44 4.45 -10.33
C LEU A 181 -12.96 4.61 -10.44
N THR A 182 -13.47 5.77 -10.85
CA THR A 182 -14.90 6.09 -11.00
C THR A 182 -15.40 5.99 -12.44
N ARG A 183 -14.55 5.68 -13.40
CA ARG A 183 -14.90 5.41 -14.81
C ARG A 183 -15.39 3.98 -14.98
#